data_afb5dcd0cdd988e582a4ff70f3d20e3d
#
_entry.id   afb5dcd0cdd988e582a4ff70f3d20e3d
#
_cell.length_a   1.000
_cell.length_b   1.000
_cell.length_c   1.000
_cell.angle_alpha   90.00
_cell.angle_beta   90.00
_cell.angle_gamma   90.00
#
_symmetry.space_group_name_H-M   'P 1'
#
loop_
_entity.id
_entity.type
_entity.pdbx_description
1 polymer ?
#
loop_
_entity_poly.entity_id
_entity_poly.type
_entity_poly.pdbx_seq_one_letter_code
_entity_poly.pdbx_strand_id
1 'polypeptide(L)'
;MTQRIQTVVIAWVFVCVVVCVGFLALVWHIDTRVLRVPVSDADRHLYPGLFAREADHRWSSKAQQLRIPTVRDVPHIVWLGLSNGYPADLAPPMVTVSAGHHGSASWLVPAGVTRHYQILTTPHGQWRWDRTIDLSSTVERIGDDGRSLGVVFAGVSVAPTHTNALAGYGYVVGLALALATILFVLVTLCGAQWRCSSSP
;
A
#
# COMPACT_ATOMS: atom_id res chain seq x y z
N MET A 1 42.26 -22.67 17.05
CA MET A 1 40.83 -22.47 17.37
C MET A 1 40.33 -21.10 16.91
N THR A 2 41.06 -20.03 17.07
CA THR A 2 40.74 -18.63 16.74
C THR A 2 40.42 -18.41 15.24
N GLN A 3 41.18 -19.00 14.34
CA GLN A 3 41.04 -18.77 12.88
C GLN A 3 39.69 -19.28 12.31
N ARG A 4 39.19 -20.42 12.80
CA ARG A 4 37.88 -20.95 12.38
C ARG A 4 36.72 -20.05 12.83
N ILE A 5 36.83 -19.47 14.04
CA ILE A 5 35.80 -18.57 14.56
C ILE A 5 35.77 -17.30 13.73
N GLN A 6 36.93 -16.74 13.37
CA GLN A 6 36.99 -15.55 12.50
C GLN A 6 36.36 -15.80 11.13
N THR A 7 36.61 -16.95 10.50
CA THR A 7 36.01 -17.28 9.20
C THR A 7 34.51 -17.37 9.28
N VAL A 8 33.98 -17.98 10.34
CA VAL A 8 32.53 -18.08 10.53
C VAL A 8 31.90 -16.70 10.73
N VAL A 9 32.51 -15.84 11.54
CA VAL A 9 32.02 -14.48 11.78
C VAL A 9 32.01 -13.64 10.49
N ILE A 10 33.12 -13.71 9.71
CA ILE A 10 33.19 -12.98 8.44
C ILE A 10 32.13 -13.46 7.44
N ALA A 11 31.94 -14.79 7.33
CA ALA A 11 30.90 -15.34 6.45
C ALA A 11 29.50 -14.88 6.86
N TRP A 12 29.18 -14.83 8.14
CA TRP A 12 27.92 -14.34 8.65
C TRP A 12 27.69 -12.85 8.40
N VAL A 13 28.69 -12.01 8.65
CA VAL A 13 28.64 -10.59 8.34
C VAL A 13 28.35 -10.39 6.85
N PHE A 14 29.03 -11.14 5.99
CA PHE A 14 28.80 -11.07 4.55
C PHE A 14 27.37 -11.46 4.17
N VAL A 15 26.83 -12.55 4.70
CA VAL A 15 25.44 -12.96 4.46
C VAL A 15 24.45 -11.89 4.94
N CYS A 16 24.64 -11.32 6.11
CA CYS A 16 23.79 -10.23 6.62
C CYS A 16 23.81 -9.02 5.70
N VAL A 17 24.99 -8.61 5.22
CA VAL A 17 25.14 -7.49 4.29
C VAL A 17 24.41 -7.79 2.97
N VAL A 18 24.60 -8.97 2.39
CA VAL A 18 23.92 -9.36 1.14
C VAL A 18 22.41 -9.37 1.29
N VAL A 19 21.90 -9.92 2.40
CA VAL A 19 20.45 -9.93 2.68
C VAL A 19 19.92 -8.52 2.86
N CYS A 20 20.60 -7.64 3.59
CA CYS A 20 20.21 -6.26 3.78
C CYS A 20 20.20 -5.49 2.45
N VAL A 21 21.24 -5.63 1.64
CA VAL A 21 21.35 -4.96 0.32
C VAL A 21 20.27 -5.48 -0.62
N GLY A 22 20.07 -6.80 -0.68
CA GLY A 22 19.01 -7.41 -1.49
C GLY A 22 17.62 -6.95 -1.09
N PHE A 23 17.35 -6.87 0.21
CA PHE A 23 16.09 -6.38 0.74
C PHE A 23 15.88 -4.89 0.41
N LEU A 24 16.91 -4.05 0.60
CA LEU A 24 16.85 -2.64 0.24
C LEU A 24 16.60 -2.44 -1.27
N ALA A 25 17.26 -3.22 -2.11
CA ALA A 25 17.05 -3.18 -3.56
C ALA A 25 15.61 -3.58 -3.93
N LEU A 26 15.06 -4.62 -3.29
CA LEU A 26 13.69 -5.06 -3.50
C LEU A 26 12.69 -3.99 -3.08
N VAL A 27 12.85 -3.44 -1.89
CA VAL A 27 11.96 -2.38 -1.39
C VAL A 27 12.05 -1.13 -2.27
N TRP A 28 13.26 -0.74 -2.69
CA TRP A 28 13.46 0.33 -3.68
C TRP A 28 12.71 0.07 -4.96
N HIS A 29 12.82 -1.13 -5.51
CA HIS A 29 12.19 -1.49 -6.75
C HIS A 29 10.65 -1.45 -6.68
N ILE A 30 10.07 -1.87 -5.56
CA ILE A 30 8.61 -1.82 -5.33
C ILE A 30 8.13 -0.37 -5.20
N ASP A 31 8.88 0.46 -4.49
CA ASP A 31 8.46 1.80 -4.09
C ASP A 31 8.62 2.87 -5.18
N THR A 32 9.47 2.64 -6.16
CA THR A 32 9.62 3.54 -7.31
C THR A 32 8.58 3.32 -8.40
N ARG A 33 7.81 2.24 -8.31
CA ARG A 33 6.81 1.90 -9.32
C ARG A 33 5.46 2.52 -9.01
N VAL A 34 4.76 2.92 -10.06
CA VAL A 34 3.33 3.23 -9.97
C VAL A 34 2.60 1.94 -9.64
N LEU A 35 2.04 1.85 -8.45
CA LEU A 35 1.15 0.77 -8.07
C LEU A 35 -0.19 1.00 -8.76
N ARG A 36 -0.57 0.10 -9.65
CA ARG A 36 -1.91 0.07 -10.26
C ARG A 36 -2.70 -1.05 -9.61
N VAL A 37 -3.81 -0.68 -9.00
CA VAL A 37 -4.73 -1.64 -8.41
C VAL A 37 -6.00 -1.65 -9.28
N PRO A 38 -6.08 -2.57 -10.25
CA PRO A 38 -7.27 -2.72 -11.07
C PRO A 38 -8.42 -3.23 -10.21
N VAL A 39 -9.63 -3.04 -10.67
CA VAL A 39 -10.80 -3.64 -10.03
C VAL A 39 -10.81 -5.13 -10.31
N SER A 40 -10.52 -5.94 -9.30
CA SER A 40 -10.57 -7.40 -9.37
C SER A 40 -11.27 -7.98 -8.14
N ASP A 41 -11.64 -9.24 -8.16
CA ASP A 41 -12.25 -9.88 -6.98
C ASP A 41 -11.23 -10.12 -5.87
N ALA A 42 -9.96 -10.29 -6.23
CA ALA A 42 -8.87 -10.46 -5.27
C ALA A 42 -8.63 -9.20 -4.41
N ASP A 43 -8.99 -8.02 -4.91
CA ASP A 43 -8.73 -6.74 -4.24
C ASP A 43 -9.90 -6.25 -3.38
N ARG A 44 -10.89 -7.09 -3.14
CA ARG A 44 -12.09 -6.73 -2.36
C ARG A 44 -11.75 -6.17 -0.97
N HIS A 45 -10.66 -6.64 -0.36
CA HIS A 45 -10.18 -6.16 0.93
C HIS A 45 -9.65 -4.71 0.91
N LEU A 46 -9.24 -4.22 -0.27
CA LEU A 46 -8.76 -2.84 -0.47
C LEU A 46 -9.92 -1.86 -0.65
N TYR A 47 -11.09 -2.36 -0.98
CA TYR A 47 -12.25 -1.56 -1.32
C TYR A 47 -13.48 -1.90 -0.44
N PRO A 48 -13.37 -1.77 0.89
CA PRO A 48 -14.50 -2.00 1.76
C PRO A 48 -15.59 -0.98 1.45
N GLY A 49 -16.82 -1.46 1.25
CA GLY A 49 -17.97 -0.61 0.90
C GLY A 49 -18.23 -0.45 -0.59
N LEU A 50 -17.36 -0.93 -1.49
CA LEU A 50 -17.71 -1.11 -2.88
C LEU A 50 -18.56 -2.37 -3.06
N PHE A 51 -19.54 -2.30 -3.95
CA PHE A 51 -20.35 -3.45 -4.32
C PHE A 51 -19.54 -4.51 -5.06
N ALA A 52 -20.15 -5.65 -5.34
CA ALA A 52 -19.55 -6.69 -6.14
C ALA A 52 -19.12 -6.16 -7.52
N ARG A 53 -18.08 -6.77 -8.06
CA ARG A 53 -17.58 -6.38 -9.38
C ARG A 53 -18.61 -6.65 -10.46
N GLU A 54 -18.78 -5.67 -11.35
CA GLU A 54 -19.56 -5.78 -12.57
C GLU A 54 -18.63 -5.51 -13.75
N ALA A 55 -18.33 -6.54 -14.53
CA ALA A 55 -17.34 -6.48 -15.62
C ALA A 55 -15.97 -5.95 -15.17
N ASP A 56 -15.64 -4.71 -15.46
CA ASP A 56 -14.37 -4.04 -15.21
C ASP A 56 -14.43 -2.95 -14.15
N HIS A 57 -15.58 -2.82 -13.47
CA HIS A 57 -15.82 -1.76 -12.50
C HIS A 57 -16.59 -2.25 -11.28
N ARG A 58 -16.70 -1.37 -10.28
CA ARG A 58 -17.56 -1.55 -9.11
C ARG A 58 -18.38 -0.30 -8.88
N TRP A 59 -19.59 -0.48 -8.41
CA TRP A 59 -20.36 0.64 -7.89
C TRP A 59 -19.92 1.00 -6.49
N SER A 60 -19.86 2.28 -6.21
CA SER A 60 -19.70 2.78 -4.86
C SER A 60 -21.05 2.85 -4.14
N SER A 61 -21.02 2.78 -2.81
CA SER A 61 -22.09 3.30 -1.98
C SER A 61 -22.00 4.83 -1.87
N LYS A 62 -22.91 5.46 -1.15
CA LYS A 62 -22.89 6.90 -0.88
C LYS A 62 -21.62 7.38 -0.19
N ALA A 63 -21.12 6.60 0.75
CA ALA A 63 -19.87 6.86 1.47
C ALA A 63 -19.09 5.55 1.65
N GLN A 64 -17.79 5.60 1.41
CA GLN A 64 -16.94 4.43 1.48
C GLN A 64 -15.49 4.79 1.75
N GLN A 65 -14.72 3.80 2.14
CA GLN A 65 -13.29 3.91 2.35
C GLN A 65 -12.54 3.06 1.32
N LEU A 66 -11.51 3.65 0.74
CA LEU A 66 -10.54 2.94 -0.06
C LEU A 66 -9.28 2.75 0.79
N ARG A 67 -8.78 1.52 0.85
CA ARG A 67 -7.49 1.21 1.50
C ARG A 67 -6.43 1.06 0.43
N ILE A 68 -5.46 1.94 0.44
CA ILE A 68 -4.40 1.98 -0.55
C ILE A 68 -3.14 1.44 0.10
N PRO A 69 -2.58 0.32 -0.38
CA PRO A 69 -1.32 -0.18 0.14
C PRO A 69 -0.21 0.83 -0.12
N THR A 70 0.51 1.18 0.91
CA THR A 70 1.67 2.08 0.84
C THR A 70 2.82 1.46 1.59
N VAL A 71 4.02 1.55 1.02
CA VAL A 71 5.23 0.99 1.66
C VAL A 71 5.94 2.04 2.52
N ARG A 72 5.60 3.32 2.33
CA ARG A 72 6.27 4.45 2.99
C ARG A 72 5.31 5.51 3.49
N ASP A 73 5.76 6.20 4.53
CA ASP A 73 5.12 7.43 4.98
C ASP A 73 5.68 8.66 4.23
N VAL A 74 5.51 8.66 2.92
CA VAL A 74 5.85 9.80 2.04
C VAL A 74 4.58 10.30 1.35
N PRO A 75 4.58 11.54 0.85
CA PRO A 75 3.47 12.01 0.04
C PRO A 75 3.28 11.13 -1.21
N HIS A 76 2.05 10.80 -1.54
CA HIS A 76 1.72 10.04 -2.74
C HIS A 76 0.74 10.82 -3.60
N ILE A 77 0.88 10.67 -4.89
CA ILE A 77 -0.15 11.03 -5.86
C ILE A 77 -1.02 9.80 -6.08
N VAL A 78 -2.32 9.98 -5.89
CA VAL A 78 -3.32 8.93 -6.11
C VAL A 78 -4.21 9.37 -7.25
N TRP A 79 -4.37 8.51 -8.25
CA TRP A 79 -5.31 8.67 -9.35
C TRP A 79 -6.48 7.74 -9.14
N LEU A 80 -7.68 8.30 -9.05
CA LEU A 80 -8.93 7.56 -8.92
C LEU A 80 -9.64 7.56 -10.28
N GLY A 81 -9.87 6.38 -10.84
CA GLY A 81 -10.70 6.20 -12.02
C GLY A 81 -12.18 6.20 -11.63
N LEU A 82 -12.89 7.28 -11.93
CA LEU A 82 -14.31 7.42 -11.63
C LEU A 82 -15.11 7.73 -12.89
N SER A 83 -16.30 7.18 -12.97
CA SER A 83 -17.28 7.56 -13.97
C SER A 83 -18.68 7.66 -13.35
N ASN A 84 -19.54 8.40 -14.02
CA ASN A 84 -20.93 8.47 -13.68
C ASN A 84 -21.70 7.43 -14.53
N GLY A 85 -22.23 6.42 -13.87
CA GLY A 85 -23.08 5.41 -14.52
C GLY A 85 -24.55 5.82 -14.66
N TYR A 86 -24.88 7.06 -14.30
CA TYR A 86 -26.25 7.57 -14.45
C TYR A 86 -26.52 8.04 -15.88
N PRO A 87 -27.80 8.04 -16.30
CA PRO A 87 -28.23 8.65 -17.55
C PRO A 87 -27.74 10.09 -17.67
N ALA A 88 -27.45 10.53 -18.91
CA ALA A 88 -26.84 11.85 -19.17
C ALA A 88 -27.78 13.02 -18.86
N ASP A 89 -29.07 12.76 -18.74
CA ASP A 89 -30.12 13.75 -18.39
C ASP A 89 -30.17 14.07 -16.89
N LEU A 90 -29.50 13.26 -16.07
CA LEU A 90 -29.39 13.52 -14.64
C LEU A 90 -28.19 14.40 -14.30
N ALA A 91 -28.35 15.21 -13.28
CA ALA A 91 -27.26 16.03 -12.79
C ALA A 91 -26.06 15.17 -12.40
N PRO A 92 -24.84 15.54 -12.81
CA PRO A 92 -23.66 14.78 -12.46
C PRO A 92 -23.44 14.78 -10.95
N PRO A 93 -23.08 13.64 -10.34
CA PRO A 93 -22.78 13.56 -8.92
C PRO A 93 -21.53 14.37 -8.58
N MET A 94 -21.57 15.10 -7.48
CA MET A 94 -20.37 15.63 -6.87
C MET A 94 -19.77 14.58 -5.96
N VAL A 95 -18.52 14.24 -6.20
CA VAL A 95 -17.74 13.31 -5.39
C VAL A 95 -16.75 14.10 -4.57
N THR A 96 -16.78 13.88 -3.27
CA THR A 96 -15.79 14.43 -2.34
C THR A 96 -14.87 13.32 -1.88
N VAL A 97 -13.58 13.58 -1.97
CA VAL A 97 -12.54 12.66 -1.55
C VAL A 97 -11.70 13.33 -0.48
N SER A 98 -11.49 12.65 0.64
CA SER A 98 -10.59 13.10 1.69
C SER A 98 -9.53 12.06 1.99
N ALA A 99 -8.29 12.50 2.17
CA ALA A 99 -7.15 11.68 2.50
C ALA A 99 -6.62 12.05 3.89
N GLY A 100 -7.21 11.47 4.93
CA GLY A 100 -6.89 11.76 6.33
C GLY A 100 -7.33 13.16 6.75
N HIS A 101 -6.57 13.78 7.69
CA HIS A 101 -6.94 15.07 8.29
C HIS A 101 -6.55 16.30 7.46
N HIS A 102 -5.98 16.13 6.29
CA HIS A 102 -5.23 17.19 5.60
C HIS A 102 -5.91 17.79 4.38
N GLY A 103 -7.18 17.55 4.20
CA GLY A 103 -7.93 18.21 3.15
C GLY A 103 -8.86 17.28 2.37
N SER A 104 -9.82 17.89 1.74
CA SER A 104 -10.76 17.23 0.85
C SER A 104 -10.77 17.95 -0.50
N ALA A 105 -11.04 17.21 -1.55
CA ALA A 105 -11.25 17.74 -2.88
C ALA A 105 -12.59 17.23 -3.39
N SER A 106 -13.31 18.07 -4.14
CA SER A 106 -14.61 17.71 -4.69
C SER A 106 -14.65 17.97 -6.19
N TRP A 107 -15.25 17.04 -6.92
CA TRP A 107 -15.37 17.10 -8.38
C TRP A 107 -16.77 16.66 -8.82
N LEU A 108 -17.23 17.25 -9.91
CA LEU A 108 -18.38 16.73 -10.65
C LEU A 108 -17.88 15.59 -11.56
N VAL A 109 -18.53 14.44 -11.48
CA VAL A 109 -18.20 13.27 -12.29
C VAL A 109 -19.19 13.17 -13.47
N PRO A 110 -18.78 13.54 -14.70
CA PRO A 110 -19.67 13.54 -15.86
C PRO A 110 -20.02 12.12 -16.29
N ALA A 111 -21.15 12.01 -16.99
CA ALA A 111 -21.63 10.74 -17.54
C ALA A 111 -20.78 10.26 -18.72
N GLY A 112 -20.75 8.95 -18.91
CA GLY A 112 -20.30 8.30 -20.15
C GLY A 112 -18.79 8.13 -20.32
N VAL A 113 -17.94 8.74 -19.47
CA VAL A 113 -16.47 8.63 -19.61
C VAL A 113 -15.82 8.44 -18.25
N THR A 114 -14.98 7.42 -18.14
CA THR A 114 -14.08 7.29 -16.97
C THR A 114 -13.02 8.39 -16.99
N ARG A 115 -12.95 9.16 -15.94
CA ARG A 115 -11.92 10.18 -15.73
C ARG A 115 -11.03 9.81 -14.56
N HIS A 116 -9.77 10.23 -14.66
CA HIS A 116 -8.80 10.06 -13.58
C HIS A 116 -8.69 11.34 -12.78
N TYR A 117 -9.12 11.29 -11.53
CA TYR A 117 -9.01 12.38 -10.58
C TYR A 117 -7.76 12.19 -9.72
N GLN A 118 -7.00 13.26 -9.59
CA GLN A 118 -5.73 13.23 -8.92
C GLN A 118 -5.83 13.90 -7.56
N ILE A 119 -5.35 13.21 -6.53
CA ILE A 119 -5.20 13.77 -5.18
C ILE A 119 -3.79 13.57 -4.68
N LEU A 120 -3.32 14.52 -3.89
CA LEU A 120 -2.05 14.43 -3.17
C LEU A 120 -2.36 14.01 -1.73
N THR A 121 -1.76 12.92 -1.28
CA THR A 121 -1.84 12.49 0.11
C THR A 121 -0.61 12.95 0.86
N THR A 122 -0.80 13.45 2.07
CA THR A 122 0.31 13.87 2.95
C THR A 122 0.77 12.71 3.84
N PRO A 123 2.03 12.73 4.32
CA PRO A 123 2.50 11.77 5.31
C PRO A 123 1.68 11.84 6.60
N HIS A 124 1.49 10.72 7.27
CA HIS A 124 0.78 10.67 8.55
C HIS A 124 1.71 10.79 9.77
N GLY A 125 3.02 10.75 9.56
CA GLY A 125 4.00 10.70 10.64
C GLY A 125 3.99 9.36 11.40
N GLN A 126 3.16 8.42 11.00
CA GLN A 126 3.10 7.07 11.56
C GLN A 126 3.26 6.06 10.43
N TRP A 127 4.09 5.07 10.68
CA TRP A 127 4.28 4.00 9.73
C TRP A 127 3.02 3.10 9.66
N ARG A 128 2.36 3.09 8.49
CA ARG A 128 1.22 2.24 8.20
C ARG A 128 1.42 1.57 6.84
N TRP A 129 0.98 0.33 6.74
CA TRP A 129 0.99 -0.43 5.49
C TRP A 129 -0.09 0.00 4.50
N ASP A 130 -1.07 0.78 4.96
CA ASP A 130 -2.18 1.26 4.15
C ASP A 130 -2.50 2.71 4.45
N ARG A 131 -3.06 3.38 3.47
CA ARG A 131 -3.68 4.69 3.61
C ARG A 131 -5.16 4.56 3.33
N THR A 132 -5.94 5.19 4.16
CA THR A 132 -7.39 5.28 3.97
C THR A 132 -7.72 6.57 3.24
N ILE A 133 -8.52 6.42 2.19
CA ILE A 133 -9.13 7.53 1.47
C ILE A 133 -10.64 7.38 1.62
N ASP A 134 -11.28 8.40 2.17
CA ASP A 134 -12.73 8.45 2.26
C ASP A 134 -13.29 9.06 0.98
N LEU A 135 -14.28 8.41 0.39
CA LEU A 135 -14.97 8.85 -0.81
C LEU A 135 -16.47 8.93 -0.52
N SER A 136 -17.07 10.06 -0.81
CA SER A 136 -18.50 10.26 -0.67
C SER A 136 -19.11 10.87 -1.94
N SER A 137 -20.35 10.52 -2.23
CA SER A 137 -21.10 11.04 -3.38
C SER A 137 -22.37 11.75 -2.92
N THR A 138 -22.72 12.87 -3.58
CA THR A 138 -23.96 13.62 -3.28
C THR A 138 -25.21 12.97 -3.85
N VAL A 139 -25.05 12.17 -4.89
CA VAL A 139 -26.17 11.49 -5.57
C VAL A 139 -26.14 10.02 -5.21
N GLU A 140 -27.28 9.50 -4.91
CA GLU A 140 -27.54 8.12 -4.62
C GLU A 140 -28.70 7.65 -5.47
N ARG A 141 -28.51 6.60 -6.25
CA ARG A 141 -29.58 5.96 -7.02
C ARG A 141 -29.87 4.60 -6.38
N ILE A 142 -31.14 4.27 -6.30
CA ILE A 142 -31.54 2.92 -5.98
C ILE A 142 -31.46 2.11 -7.29
N GLY A 143 -30.57 1.11 -7.32
CA GLY A 143 -30.50 0.15 -8.43
C GLY A 143 -31.75 -0.72 -8.50
N ASP A 144 -31.91 -1.43 -9.60
CA ASP A 144 -33.06 -2.33 -9.82
C ASP A 144 -33.11 -3.48 -8.79
N ASP A 145 -31.98 -3.77 -8.18
CA ASP A 145 -31.82 -4.77 -7.10
C ASP A 145 -31.97 -4.16 -5.68
N GLY A 146 -32.38 -2.91 -5.56
CA GLY A 146 -32.54 -2.20 -4.28
C GLY A 146 -31.24 -1.67 -3.67
N ARG A 147 -30.09 -1.81 -4.34
CA ARG A 147 -28.81 -1.26 -3.86
C ARG A 147 -28.78 0.25 -4.03
N SER A 148 -28.22 0.91 -3.04
CA SER A 148 -27.95 2.35 -3.06
C SER A 148 -26.63 2.62 -3.77
N LEU A 149 -26.69 3.08 -5.01
CA LEU A 149 -25.54 3.25 -5.90
C LEU A 149 -25.03 4.69 -5.86
N GLY A 150 -23.72 4.86 -5.70
CA GLY A 150 -23.01 6.13 -5.81
C GLY A 150 -22.42 6.33 -7.21
N VAL A 151 -21.11 6.31 -7.33
CA VAL A 151 -20.39 6.42 -8.60
C VAL A 151 -19.73 5.09 -8.99
N VAL A 152 -19.42 4.98 -10.26
CA VAL A 152 -18.66 3.84 -10.80
C VAL A 152 -17.18 4.05 -10.54
N PHE A 153 -16.57 3.07 -9.93
CA PHE A 153 -15.14 3.02 -9.62
C PHE A 153 -14.43 2.03 -10.57
N ALA A 154 -13.48 2.54 -11.34
CA ALA A 154 -12.72 1.77 -12.33
C ALA A 154 -11.32 1.35 -11.84
N GLY A 155 -10.86 1.88 -10.73
CA GLY A 155 -9.56 1.51 -10.15
C GLY A 155 -8.80 2.67 -9.54
N VAL A 156 -7.66 2.34 -8.96
CA VAL A 156 -6.73 3.32 -8.35
C VAL A 156 -5.31 3.08 -8.84
N SER A 157 -4.57 4.17 -9.00
CA SER A 157 -3.13 4.12 -9.22
C SER A 157 -2.46 5.03 -8.20
N VAL A 158 -1.33 4.62 -7.68
CA VAL A 158 -0.60 5.33 -6.63
C VAL A 158 0.87 5.44 -7.01
N ALA A 159 1.44 6.62 -6.88
CA ALA A 159 2.87 6.82 -7.02
C ALA A 159 3.41 7.74 -5.93
N PRO A 160 4.59 7.50 -5.39
CA PRO A 160 5.25 8.42 -4.47
C PRO A 160 5.64 9.70 -5.21
N THR A 161 5.55 10.85 -4.54
CA THR A 161 5.93 12.15 -5.13
C THR A 161 7.44 12.37 -5.19
N HIS A 162 8.19 11.66 -4.34
CA HIS A 162 9.63 11.78 -4.24
C HIS A 162 10.30 10.43 -4.31
N THR A 163 11.34 10.36 -5.13
CA THR A 163 12.25 9.22 -5.23
C THR A 163 13.37 9.25 -4.19
N ASN A 164 13.37 10.23 -3.27
CA ASN A 164 14.37 10.32 -2.19
C ASN A 164 14.21 9.15 -1.21
N ALA A 165 14.81 8.10 -1.64
CA ALA A 165 14.70 6.76 -1.17
C ALA A 165 15.12 6.55 0.29
N LEU A 166 16.00 7.35 0.83
CA LEU A 166 16.68 7.04 2.08
C LEU A 166 15.89 7.43 3.35
N ALA A 167 15.04 8.45 3.30
CA ALA A 167 14.39 8.96 4.49
C ALA A 167 13.35 8.02 5.13
N GLY A 168 12.70 7.18 4.34
CA GLY A 168 11.67 6.23 4.85
C GLY A 168 12.20 4.84 5.22
N TYR A 169 13.45 4.51 4.84
CA TYR A 169 13.98 3.16 5.04
C TYR A 169 14.66 2.92 6.40
N GLY A 170 14.92 3.96 7.18
CA GLY A 170 15.61 3.82 8.46
C GLY A 170 15.00 2.75 9.36
N TYR A 171 13.67 2.71 9.45
CA TYR A 171 12.95 1.70 10.24
C TYR A 171 13.08 0.30 9.67
N VAL A 172 12.96 0.15 8.36
CA VAL A 172 13.04 -1.16 7.67
C VAL A 172 14.45 -1.72 7.75
N VAL A 173 15.45 -0.85 7.55
CA VAL A 173 16.88 -1.23 7.76
C VAL A 173 17.13 -1.59 9.21
N GLY A 174 16.62 -0.82 10.15
CA GLY A 174 16.73 -1.12 11.58
C GLY A 174 16.12 -2.48 11.94
N LEU A 175 14.94 -2.80 11.42
CA LEU A 175 14.28 -4.09 11.64
C LEU A 175 15.09 -5.24 11.02
N ALA A 176 15.58 -5.09 9.79
CA ALA A 176 16.39 -6.10 9.12
C ALA A 176 17.71 -6.37 9.88
N LEU A 177 18.37 -5.33 10.35
CA LEU A 177 19.58 -5.45 11.18
C LEU A 177 19.27 -6.11 12.53
N ALA A 178 18.17 -5.76 13.19
CA ALA A 178 17.74 -6.38 14.42
C ALA A 178 17.48 -7.89 14.25
N LEU A 179 16.75 -8.27 13.20
CA LEU A 179 16.48 -9.68 12.89
C LEU A 179 17.77 -10.45 12.57
N ALA A 180 18.68 -9.86 11.78
CA ALA A 180 19.96 -10.46 11.47
C ALA A 180 20.81 -10.66 12.75
N THR A 181 20.79 -9.70 13.66
CA THR A 181 21.50 -9.78 14.94
C THR A 181 20.91 -10.88 15.83
N ILE A 182 19.60 -10.96 15.95
CA ILE A 182 18.91 -12.01 16.71
C ILE A 182 19.25 -13.40 16.14
N LEU A 183 19.20 -13.55 14.83
CA LEU A 183 19.52 -14.81 14.17
C LEU A 183 20.99 -15.21 14.42
N PHE A 184 21.91 -14.26 14.35
CA PHE A 184 23.33 -14.48 14.65
C PHE A 184 23.53 -14.96 16.10
N VAL A 185 22.88 -14.31 17.07
CA VAL A 185 22.97 -14.68 18.48
C VAL A 185 22.41 -16.09 18.70
N LEU A 186 21.26 -16.42 18.11
CA LEU A 186 20.66 -17.75 18.24
C LEU A 186 21.58 -18.84 17.67
N VAL A 187 22.16 -18.64 16.50
CA VAL A 187 23.05 -19.63 15.87
C VAL A 187 24.34 -19.81 16.68
N THR A 188 24.89 -18.73 17.23
CA THR A 188 26.10 -18.82 18.07
C THR A 188 25.83 -19.55 19.40
N LEU A 189 24.68 -19.29 20.02
CA LEU A 189 24.28 -19.99 21.27
C LEU A 189 23.99 -21.47 21.01
N CYS A 190 23.26 -21.82 19.98
CA CYS A 190 22.99 -23.22 19.60
C CYS A 190 24.31 -23.96 19.23
N GLY A 191 25.18 -23.30 18.47
CA GLY A 191 26.47 -23.88 18.12
C GLY A 191 27.42 -24.10 19.33
N ALA A 192 27.29 -23.29 20.37
CA ALA A 192 28.02 -23.47 21.62
C ALA A 192 27.51 -24.69 22.43
N GLN A 193 26.18 -24.88 22.50
CA GLN A 193 25.58 -26.02 23.21
C GLN A 193 25.98 -27.38 22.60
N TRP A 194 26.02 -27.49 21.28
CA TRP A 194 26.45 -28.72 20.60
C TRP A 194 27.88 -29.14 20.92
N ARG A 195 28.77 -28.20 21.25
CA ARG A 195 30.15 -28.50 21.62
C ARG A 195 30.30 -28.97 23.06
N CYS A 196 29.43 -28.56 23.96
CA CYS A 196 29.46 -29.00 25.35
C CYS A 196 28.92 -30.42 25.52
N SER A 197 28.01 -30.89 24.63
CA SER A 197 27.44 -32.23 24.71
C SER A 197 28.29 -33.33 24.04
N SER A 198 29.29 -32.95 23.26
CA SER A 198 30.17 -33.89 22.53
C SER A 198 31.57 -34.09 23.18
N SER A 199 31.79 -33.60 24.40
CA SER A 199 33.01 -33.93 25.18
C SER A 199 32.76 -35.21 25.94
N PRO A 200 33.55 -36.29 25.71
CA PRO A 200 33.46 -37.53 26.45
C PRO A 200 33.92 -37.39 27.91
#